data_86a30f1ab64d1f79b012ff12c6135b29
#
_entry.id   86a30f1ab64d1f79b012ff12c6135b29
#
_cell.length_a   1.000
_cell.length_b   1.000
_cell.length_c   1.000
_cell.angle_alpha   90.00
_cell.angle_beta   90.00
_cell.angle_gamma   90.00
#
_symmetry.space_group_name_H-M   'P 1'
#
loop_
_entity.id
_entity.type
_entity.pdbx_description
1 polymer ?
#
loop_
_entity_poly.entity_id
_entity_poly.type
_entity_poly.pdbx_seq_one_letter_code
_entity_poly.pdbx_strand_id
1 'polypeptide(L)'
;MMDPFDLAFAAAREAAGLGEVPVGAAVVRDGTVLAVAGNRPRALHDPTAHAEILAIRAACAAVRDERLTGCDLYVTLEPCPMCAGAISFARIRRLYYAASDPKGGGVEHGPRVFNQPTCHHAPEVYSGFRAGEAAALLRGFFEGRRN
;
A
#
# COMPACT_ATOMS: atom_id res chain seq x y z
N MET A 1 2.82 20.28 8.11
CA MET A 1 2.91 19.35 6.98
C MET A 1 2.01 18.16 7.25
N MET A 2 1.23 17.75 6.27
CA MET A 2 0.29 16.65 6.42
C MET A 2 1.05 15.31 6.48
N ASP A 3 0.71 14.45 7.44
CA ASP A 3 1.24 13.10 7.51
C ASP A 3 0.64 12.27 6.36
N PRO A 4 1.45 11.69 5.47
CA PRO A 4 0.92 10.85 4.40
C PRO A 4 0.10 9.66 4.89
N PHE A 5 0.34 9.15 6.10
CA PHE A 5 -0.52 8.12 6.68
C PHE A 5 -1.94 8.61 6.91
N ASP A 6 -2.16 9.89 7.19
CA ASP A 6 -3.52 10.42 7.33
C ASP A 6 -4.30 10.24 6.03
N LEU A 7 -3.64 10.47 4.89
CA LEU A 7 -4.25 10.28 3.58
C LEU A 7 -4.50 8.80 3.28
N ALA A 8 -3.53 7.95 3.59
CA ALA A 8 -3.66 6.50 3.40
C ALA A 8 -4.80 5.93 4.25
N PHE A 9 -4.90 6.33 5.52
CA PHE A 9 -5.99 5.89 6.40
C PHE A 9 -7.35 6.41 5.96
N ALA A 10 -7.42 7.66 5.49
CA ALA A 10 -8.68 8.20 4.95
C ALA A 10 -9.14 7.37 3.75
N ALA A 11 -8.22 7.03 2.84
CA ALA A 11 -8.54 6.17 1.70
C ALA A 11 -8.96 4.76 2.12
N ALA A 12 -8.33 4.21 3.18
CA ALA A 12 -8.71 2.91 3.72
C ALA A 12 -10.14 2.93 4.28
N ARG A 13 -10.50 3.98 5.03
CA ARG A 13 -11.85 4.12 5.58
C ARG A 13 -12.89 4.30 4.49
N GLU A 14 -12.56 5.07 3.45
CA GLU A 14 -13.44 5.22 2.29
C GLU A 14 -13.66 3.88 1.58
N ALA A 15 -12.60 3.09 1.40
CA ALA A 15 -12.68 1.75 0.83
C ALA A 15 -13.64 0.86 1.64
N ALA A 16 -13.53 0.88 2.98
CA ALA A 16 -14.43 0.13 3.86
C ALA A 16 -15.89 0.53 3.65
N GLY A 17 -16.15 1.83 3.51
CA GLY A 17 -17.50 2.35 3.23
C GLY A 17 -18.06 1.88 1.91
N LEU A 18 -17.21 1.51 0.96
CA LEU A 18 -17.60 0.97 -0.34
C LEU A 18 -17.64 -0.56 -0.37
N GLY A 19 -17.44 -1.22 0.77
CA GLY A 19 -17.42 -2.67 0.86
C GLY A 19 -16.11 -3.33 0.43
N GLU A 20 -15.06 -2.56 0.29
CA GLU A 20 -13.72 -3.04 -0.03
C GLU A 20 -12.91 -3.25 1.24
N VAL A 21 -11.92 -4.14 1.21
CA VAL A 21 -11.00 -4.32 2.34
C VAL A 21 -10.28 -3.00 2.62
N PRO A 22 -10.28 -2.50 3.87
CA PRO A 22 -9.78 -1.16 4.20
C PRO A 22 -8.26 -1.08 4.21
N VAL A 23 -7.69 -0.95 3.03
CA VAL A 23 -6.27 -0.65 2.83
C VAL A 23 -6.17 0.61 1.99
N GLY A 24 -5.30 1.52 2.38
CA GLY A 24 -5.04 2.75 1.67
C GLY A 24 -3.55 2.97 1.46
N ALA A 25 -3.20 3.69 0.41
CA ALA A 25 -1.82 3.97 0.05
C ALA A 25 -1.65 5.37 -0.50
N ALA A 26 -0.49 5.97 -0.25
CA ALA A 26 -0.12 7.29 -0.77
C ALA A 26 1.31 7.26 -1.29
N VAL A 27 1.55 7.85 -2.46
CA VAL A 27 2.88 8.03 -3.04
C VAL A 27 3.27 9.50 -2.91
N VAL A 28 4.44 9.75 -2.34
CA VAL A 28 4.93 11.09 -2.03
C VAL A 28 6.36 11.27 -2.57
N ARG A 29 6.66 12.43 -3.15
CA ARG A 29 8.01 12.78 -3.55
C ARG A 29 8.31 14.22 -3.10
N ASP A 30 9.38 14.38 -2.29
CA ASP A 30 9.83 15.69 -1.82
C ASP A 30 8.69 16.53 -1.21
N GLY A 31 7.89 15.91 -0.34
CA GLY A 31 6.77 16.56 0.33
C GLY A 31 5.52 16.75 -0.53
N THR A 32 5.56 16.38 -1.82
CA THR A 32 4.41 16.49 -2.71
C THR A 32 3.71 15.15 -2.83
N VAL A 33 2.40 15.13 -2.59
CA VAL A 33 1.58 13.92 -2.75
C VAL A 33 1.28 13.75 -4.24
N LEU A 34 1.75 12.63 -4.81
CA LEU A 34 1.52 12.32 -6.23
C LEU A 34 0.25 11.52 -6.46
N ALA A 35 -0.12 10.66 -5.50
CA ALA A 35 -1.29 9.81 -5.65
C ALA A 35 -1.74 9.29 -4.30
N VAL A 36 -3.05 9.06 -4.15
CA VAL A 36 -3.67 8.39 -3.00
C VAL A 36 -4.72 7.44 -3.55
N ALA A 37 -4.78 6.22 -3.01
CA ALA A 37 -5.77 5.23 -3.45
C ALA A 37 -6.14 4.28 -2.32
N GLY A 38 -7.37 3.76 -2.36
CA GLY A 38 -7.83 2.67 -1.53
C GLY A 38 -8.08 1.42 -2.37
N ASN A 39 -8.16 0.26 -1.72
CA ASN A 39 -8.50 -1.00 -2.40
C ASN A 39 -9.81 -0.89 -3.17
N ARG A 40 -9.82 -1.37 -4.42
CA ARG A 40 -11.02 -1.39 -5.27
C ARG A 40 -11.17 -2.65 -6.13
N PRO A 41 -10.73 -3.86 -5.68
CA PRO A 41 -10.86 -5.06 -6.52
C PRO A 41 -12.30 -5.35 -6.93
N ARG A 42 -13.25 -5.18 -6.02
CA ARG A 42 -14.67 -5.46 -6.28
C ARG A 42 -15.27 -4.42 -7.21
N ALA A 43 -15.04 -3.14 -6.93
CA ALA A 43 -15.60 -2.05 -7.71
C ALA A 43 -15.11 -2.07 -9.16
N LEU A 44 -13.84 -2.40 -9.39
CA LEU A 44 -13.21 -2.40 -10.71
C LEU A 44 -13.24 -3.77 -11.40
N HIS A 45 -13.78 -4.81 -10.73
CA HIS A 45 -13.72 -6.19 -11.23
C HIS A 45 -12.30 -6.57 -11.63
N ASP A 46 -11.34 -6.22 -10.76
CA ASP A 46 -9.91 -6.37 -11.02
C ASP A 46 -9.22 -6.90 -9.76
N PRO A 47 -8.79 -8.18 -9.74
CA PRO A 47 -8.15 -8.76 -8.56
C PRO A 47 -6.82 -8.11 -8.21
N THR A 48 -6.23 -7.34 -9.13
CA THR A 48 -4.97 -6.64 -8.87
C THR A 48 -5.15 -5.22 -8.35
N ALA A 49 -6.39 -4.74 -8.24
CA ALA A 49 -6.69 -3.35 -7.86
C ALA A 49 -6.52 -3.11 -6.36
N HIS A 50 -5.37 -3.50 -5.81
CA HIS A 50 -4.96 -3.18 -4.46
C HIS A 50 -4.59 -1.69 -4.37
N ALA A 51 -4.69 -1.11 -3.20
CA ALA A 51 -4.38 0.30 -2.98
C ALA A 51 -3.00 0.68 -3.52
N GLU A 52 -1.99 -0.17 -3.27
CA GLU A 52 -0.61 0.08 -3.70
C GLU A 52 -0.51 0.11 -5.23
N ILE A 53 -1.15 -0.84 -5.91
CA ILE A 53 -1.14 -0.91 -7.39
C ILE A 53 -1.78 0.36 -7.97
N LEU A 54 -2.94 0.75 -7.45
CA LEU A 54 -3.66 1.93 -7.94
C LEU A 54 -2.87 3.21 -7.69
N ALA A 55 -2.25 3.35 -6.51
CA ALA A 55 -1.44 4.51 -6.18
C ALA A 55 -0.19 4.59 -7.07
N ILE A 56 0.49 3.47 -7.30
CA ILE A 56 1.66 3.40 -8.18
C ILE A 56 1.27 3.79 -9.61
N ARG A 57 0.18 3.23 -10.13
CA ARG A 57 -0.31 3.58 -11.48
C ARG A 57 -0.59 5.06 -11.63
N ALA A 58 -1.31 5.64 -10.66
CA ALA A 58 -1.67 7.05 -10.69
C ALA A 58 -0.42 7.95 -10.58
N ALA A 59 0.53 7.58 -9.71
CA ALA A 59 1.77 8.33 -9.56
C ALA A 59 2.63 8.28 -10.84
N CYS A 60 2.76 7.10 -11.45
CA CYS A 60 3.48 6.95 -12.71
C CYS A 60 2.86 7.79 -13.83
N ALA A 61 1.53 7.81 -13.91
CA ALA A 61 0.82 8.66 -14.87
C ALA A 61 1.10 10.14 -14.60
N ALA A 62 1.11 10.55 -13.34
CA ALA A 62 1.34 11.95 -12.96
C ALA A 62 2.75 12.41 -13.33
N VAL A 63 3.77 11.58 -13.10
CA VAL A 63 5.17 11.95 -13.44
C VAL A 63 5.55 11.53 -14.85
N ARG A 64 4.69 10.80 -15.57
CA ARG A 64 4.91 10.32 -16.93
C ARG A 64 6.16 9.47 -17.06
N ASP A 65 6.35 8.55 -16.10
CA ASP A 65 7.49 7.65 -16.04
C ASP A 65 7.03 6.35 -15.37
N GLU A 66 7.58 5.23 -15.82
CA GLU A 66 7.34 3.92 -15.19
C GLU A 66 8.13 3.76 -13.89
N ARG A 67 9.11 4.59 -13.63
CA ARG A 67 9.93 4.57 -12.42
C ARG A 67 9.58 5.74 -11.53
N LEU A 68 9.38 5.45 -10.26
CA LEU A 68 9.06 6.42 -9.22
C LEU A 68 10.32 6.72 -8.39
N THR A 69 11.42 7.02 -9.06
CA THR A 69 12.70 7.33 -8.43
C THR A 69 12.54 8.49 -7.44
N GLY A 70 13.04 8.34 -6.23
CA GLY A 70 12.93 9.36 -5.20
C GLY A 70 11.57 9.43 -4.52
N CYS A 71 10.64 8.53 -4.86
CA CYS A 71 9.31 8.50 -4.26
C CYS A 71 9.25 7.54 -3.08
N ASP A 72 8.43 7.90 -2.10
CA ASP A 72 8.14 7.08 -0.94
C ASP A 72 6.69 6.61 -1.00
N LEU A 73 6.43 5.37 -0.57
CA LEU A 73 5.09 4.79 -0.50
C LEU A 73 4.70 4.57 0.95
N TYR A 74 3.52 5.06 1.31
CA TYR A 74 2.90 4.87 2.64
C TYR A 74 1.68 4.00 2.45
N VAL A 75 1.57 2.90 3.18
CA VAL A 75 0.43 1.99 3.08
C VAL A 75 0.01 1.49 4.47
N THR A 76 -1.28 1.29 4.67
CA THR A 76 -1.82 0.95 5.98
C THR A 76 -1.59 -0.50 6.39
N LEU A 77 -1.26 -1.37 5.44
CA LEU A 77 -1.02 -2.80 5.69
C LEU A 77 0.22 -3.25 4.91
N GLU A 78 0.97 -4.18 5.47
CA GLU A 78 2.12 -4.79 4.78
C GLU A 78 1.71 -5.24 3.38
N PRO A 79 2.43 -4.82 2.33
CA PRO A 79 2.12 -5.25 0.96
C PRO A 79 2.20 -6.76 0.77
N CYS A 80 1.26 -7.30 0.00
CA CYS A 80 1.27 -8.70 -0.42
C CYS A 80 2.41 -8.92 -1.45
N PRO A 81 2.70 -10.19 -1.82
CA PRO A 81 3.77 -10.46 -2.80
C PRO A 81 3.61 -9.75 -4.14
N MET A 82 2.39 -9.65 -4.65
CA MET A 82 2.13 -8.94 -5.91
C MET A 82 2.51 -7.47 -5.80
N CYS A 83 2.05 -6.81 -4.72
CA CYS A 83 2.33 -5.39 -4.51
C CYS A 83 3.81 -5.14 -4.20
N ALA A 84 4.45 -6.02 -3.45
CA ALA A 84 5.90 -5.92 -3.21
C ALA A 84 6.68 -5.99 -4.53
N GLY A 85 6.29 -6.88 -5.45
CA GLY A 85 6.85 -6.94 -6.79
C GLY A 85 6.67 -5.64 -7.57
N ALA A 86 5.47 -5.07 -7.52
CA ALA A 86 5.18 -3.79 -8.18
C ALA A 86 6.02 -2.64 -7.59
N ILE A 87 6.17 -2.61 -6.28
CA ILE A 87 7.02 -1.62 -5.58
C ILE A 87 8.46 -1.69 -6.08
N SER A 88 8.99 -2.90 -6.22
CA SER A 88 10.33 -3.13 -6.77
C SER A 88 10.43 -2.63 -8.21
N PHE A 89 9.49 -3.03 -9.08
CA PHE A 89 9.50 -2.58 -10.48
C PHE A 89 9.40 -1.06 -10.60
N ALA A 90 8.62 -0.42 -9.74
CA ALA A 90 8.45 1.03 -9.74
C ALA A 90 9.67 1.79 -9.18
N ARG A 91 10.63 1.09 -8.58
CA ARG A 91 11.83 1.70 -7.98
C ARG A 91 11.52 2.66 -6.83
N ILE A 92 10.52 2.33 -6.01
CA ILE A 92 10.20 3.09 -4.80
C ILE A 92 11.42 3.16 -3.89
N ARG A 93 11.74 4.35 -3.39
CA ARG A 93 12.89 4.59 -2.53
C ARG A 93 12.67 4.05 -1.12
N ARG A 94 11.56 4.41 -0.50
CA ARG A 94 11.22 4.01 0.88
C ARG A 94 9.78 3.53 0.96
N LEU A 95 9.58 2.41 1.65
CA LEU A 95 8.27 1.85 1.94
C LEU A 95 7.99 2.00 3.43
N TYR A 96 6.91 2.68 3.76
CA TYR A 96 6.40 2.78 5.13
C TYR A 96 5.08 2.03 5.21
N TYR A 97 4.95 1.05 6.10
CA TYR A 97 3.64 0.42 6.30
C TYR A 97 3.27 0.36 7.78
N ALA A 98 1.95 0.40 8.06
CA ALA A 98 1.44 0.45 9.41
C ALA A 98 1.42 -0.93 10.06
N ALA A 99 0.48 -1.79 9.68
CA ALA A 99 0.34 -3.12 10.30
C ALA A 99 1.05 -4.20 9.49
N SER A 100 1.66 -5.15 10.20
CA SER A 100 2.20 -6.39 9.60
C SER A 100 1.06 -7.31 9.19
N ASP A 101 1.29 -8.14 8.18
CA ASP A 101 0.35 -9.15 7.73
C ASP A 101 1.03 -10.51 7.67
N PRO A 102 1.04 -11.28 8.78
CA PRO A 102 1.70 -12.59 8.80
C PRO A 102 1.10 -13.61 7.85
N LYS A 103 -0.16 -13.44 7.46
CA LYS A 103 -0.86 -14.39 6.58
C LYS A 103 -0.71 -14.07 5.10
N GLY A 104 -0.77 -12.80 4.74
CA GLY A 104 -0.79 -12.38 3.33
C GLY A 104 0.37 -11.49 2.91
N GLY A 105 1.24 -11.11 3.82
CA GLY A 105 2.34 -10.20 3.53
C GLY A 105 3.42 -10.79 2.65
N GLY A 106 4.16 -9.91 1.99
CA GLY A 106 5.25 -10.29 1.10
C GLY A 106 6.54 -9.53 1.33
N VAL A 107 6.63 -8.71 2.39
CA VAL A 107 7.79 -7.86 2.70
C VAL A 107 8.62 -8.47 3.83
N GLU A 108 8.08 -8.51 5.04
CA GLU A 108 8.74 -9.10 6.19
C GLU A 108 8.21 -10.50 6.52
N HIS A 109 7.15 -10.89 5.85
CA HIS A 109 6.50 -12.20 5.96
C HIS A 109 6.40 -12.87 4.60
N GLY A 110 5.94 -14.12 4.58
CA GLY A 110 5.75 -14.85 3.34
C GLY A 110 7.03 -14.98 2.54
N PRO A 111 6.99 -14.74 1.22
CA PRO A 111 8.17 -14.92 0.37
C PRO A 111 9.24 -13.85 0.52
N ARG A 112 9.01 -12.81 1.30
CA ARG A 112 9.99 -11.71 1.49
C ARG A 112 10.59 -11.28 0.16
N VAL A 113 9.76 -10.72 -0.69
CA VAL A 113 10.08 -10.43 -2.10
C VAL A 113 11.38 -9.65 -2.26
N PHE A 114 11.62 -8.65 -1.38
CA PHE A 114 12.81 -7.79 -1.51
C PHE A 114 14.12 -8.50 -1.17
N ASN A 115 14.05 -9.69 -0.56
CA ASN A 115 15.22 -10.49 -0.21
C ASN A 115 15.52 -11.58 -1.25
N GLN A 116 14.71 -11.70 -2.30
CA GLN A 116 14.89 -12.76 -3.29
C GLN A 116 15.97 -12.40 -4.33
N PRO A 117 16.69 -13.40 -4.86
CA PRO A 117 17.77 -13.14 -5.83
C PRO A 117 17.29 -12.44 -7.11
N THR A 118 16.03 -12.62 -7.49
CA THR A 118 15.46 -12.02 -8.70
C THR A 118 14.86 -10.63 -8.46
N CYS A 119 14.93 -10.11 -7.24
CA CYS A 119 14.48 -8.76 -6.94
C CYS A 119 15.57 -7.76 -7.33
N HIS A 120 15.31 -6.94 -8.35
CA HIS A 120 16.31 -6.02 -8.88
C HIS A 120 16.42 -4.70 -8.12
N HIS A 121 15.40 -4.35 -7.35
CA HIS A 121 15.41 -3.15 -6.52
C HIS A 121 14.62 -3.41 -5.25
N ALA A 122 15.23 -3.10 -4.11
CA ALA A 122 14.56 -3.18 -2.82
C ALA A 122 14.51 -1.79 -2.19
N PRO A 123 13.32 -1.32 -1.74
CA PRO A 123 13.24 -0.07 -1.01
C PRO A 123 13.81 -0.23 0.40
N GLU A 124 14.14 0.90 1.04
CA GLU A 124 14.27 0.89 2.50
C GLU A 124 12.88 0.64 3.07
N VAL A 125 12.77 -0.18 4.12
CA VAL A 125 11.48 -0.57 4.71
C VAL A 125 11.39 -0.08 6.16
N TYR A 126 10.29 0.58 6.48
CA TYR A 126 9.97 1.04 7.83
C TYR A 126 8.54 0.64 8.17
N SER A 127 8.33 0.01 9.33
CA SER A 127 7.02 -0.54 9.69
C SER A 127 6.64 -0.18 11.12
N GLY A 128 5.39 -0.47 11.48
CA GLY A 128 4.89 -0.32 12.83
C GLY A 128 4.26 1.02 13.13
N PHE A 129 4.19 1.94 12.16
CA PHE A 129 3.55 3.25 12.35
C PHE A 129 2.04 3.08 12.41
N ARG A 130 1.42 3.47 13.55
CA ARG A 130 -0.04 3.40 13.71
C ARG A 130 -0.60 1.99 13.45
N ALA A 131 0.16 0.97 13.81
CA ALA A 131 -0.19 -0.44 13.54
C ALA A 131 -1.51 -0.84 14.21
N GLY A 132 -1.75 -0.38 15.43
CA GLY A 132 -2.99 -0.65 16.16
C GLY A 132 -4.22 -0.09 15.46
N GLU A 133 -4.12 1.11 14.90
CA GLU A 133 -5.21 1.75 14.14
C GLU A 133 -5.54 0.94 12.88
N ALA A 134 -4.52 0.52 12.14
CA ALA A 134 -4.69 -0.28 10.94
C ALA A 134 -5.32 -1.64 11.26
N ALA A 135 -4.82 -2.32 12.30
CA ALA A 135 -5.36 -3.60 12.73
C ALA A 135 -6.82 -3.50 13.18
N ALA A 136 -7.16 -2.43 13.93
CA ALA A 136 -8.53 -2.20 14.39
C ALA A 136 -9.48 -1.97 13.22
N LEU A 137 -9.06 -1.23 12.22
CA LEU A 137 -9.86 -0.94 11.03
C LEU A 137 -10.17 -2.23 10.26
N LEU A 138 -9.18 -3.10 10.09
CA LEU A 138 -9.36 -4.40 9.42
C LEU A 138 -10.28 -5.31 10.23
N ARG A 139 -10.07 -5.42 11.55
CA ARG A 139 -10.94 -6.25 12.40
C ARG A 139 -12.39 -5.77 12.35
N GLY A 140 -12.62 -4.46 12.43
CA GLY A 140 -13.96 -3.91 12.38
C GLY A 140 -14.68 -4.23 11.08
N PHE A 141 -13.96 -4.15 9.97
CA PHE A 141 -14.50 -4.49 8.65
C PHE A 141 -14.92 -5.98 8.57
N PHE A 142 -14.01 -6.89 8.96
CA PHE A 142 -14.29 -8.31 8.88
C PHE A 142 -15.35 -8.77 9.88
N GLU A 143 -15.37 -8.22 11.08
CA GLU A 143 -16.43 -8.51 12.07
C GLU A 143 -17.81 -8.11 11.54
N GLY A 144 -17.92 -6.95 10.92
CA GLY A 144 -19.18 -6.48 10.34
C GLY A 144 -19.69 -7.35 9.21
N ARG A 145 -18.86 -8.19 8.61
CA ARG A 145 -19.24 -9.05 7.49
C ARG A 145 -19.58 -10.48 7.87
N ARG A 146 -19.48 -10.84 9.15
CA ARG A 146 -19.79 -12.21 9.62
C ARG A 146 -21.28 -12.48 9.81
N ASN A 147 -22.10 -11.50 9.57
CA ASN A 147 -23.56 -11.64 9.74
C ASN A 147 -24.25 -11.96 8.43
#